data_1c5ba44483ed40dc6933c381c47ade5e
#
_entry.id   1c5ba44483ed40dc6933c381c47ade5e
#
_cell.length_a   1.000
_cell.length_b   1.000
_cell.length_c   1.000
_cell.angle_alpha   90.00
_cell.angle_beta   90.00
_cell.angle_gamma   90.00
#
_symmetry.space_group_name_H-M   'P 1'
#
loop_
_entity.id
_entity.type
_entity.pdbx_description
1 polymer ?
#
loop_
_entity_poly.entity_id
_entity_poly.type
_entity_poly.pdbx_seq_one_letter_code
_entity_poly.pdbx_strand_id
1 'polypeptide(L)'
;MKNQKKKVVFIIGGSGLIGRSVLNVFNNKDVTAVNLDIKKYGVNYSYFDCTKLKLLKTKLNYNFKKYGIPDVLINCSYPILGNWSKNNFSKLNIDNAKLNLDAHLLSYTLIANEVAKKIILKKTNGKIILFSSIYGFLAQNHNNYLNTKMRENVTYTLIKSGIIGLVKQMAFYYGKKGLEINCISPGAVQGHVKGSSKNQNTNFIKQYSKNTALKRLAKPKEIANLVKFLSSEECSYITGQNIIIDGGYSAA
;
A
#
# COMPACT_ATOMS: atom_id res chain seq x y z
N MET A 1 -14.80 -34.25 -7.67
CA MET A 1 -14.75 -32.80 -7.39
C MET A 1 -13.38 -32.27 -7.84
N LYS A 2 -13.31 -31.42 -8.86
CA LYS A 2 -12.03 -30.82 -9.29
C LYS A 2 -11.53 -29.96 -8.13
N ASN A 3 -10.33 -30.26 -7.61
CA ASN A 3 -9.64 -29.42 -6.62
C ASN A 3 -9.46 -28.03 -7.23
N GLN A 4 -10.36 -27.10 -6.91
CA GLN A 4 -10.28 -25.73 -7.39
C GLN A 4 -9.02 -25.09 -6.77
N LYS A 5 -8.07 -24.68 -7.60
CA LYS A 5 -6.81 -24.11 -7.16
C LYS A 5 -7.09 -22.85 -6.34
N LYS A 6 -6.61 -22.80 -5.09
CA LYS A 6 -6.76 -21.62 -4.24
C LYS A 6 -6.14 -20.39 -4.86
N LYS A 7 -6.82 -19.25 -4.78
CA LYS A 7 -6.29 -17.94 -5.17
C LYS A 7 -5.13 -17.55 -4.24
N VAL A 8 -3.99 -17.17 -4.79
CA VAL A 8 -2.81 -16.74 -4.02
C VAL A 8 -2.76 -15.22 -3.97
N VAL A 9 -2.72 -14.64 -2.77
CA VAL A 9 -2.68 -13.20 -2.54
C VAL A 9 -1.44 -12.86 -1.73
N PHE A 10 -0.52 -12.08 -2.31
CA PHE A 10 0.65 -11.56 -1.59
C PHE A 10 0.35 -10.19 -1.02
N ILE A 11 0.60 -9.99 0.27
CA ILE A 11 0.36 -8.75 0.99
C ILE A 11 1.69 -8.29 1.59
N ILE A 12 2.31 -7.28 0.95
CA ILE A 12 3.51 -6.65 1.47
C ILE A 12 3.10 -5.63 2.53
N GLY A 13 3.70 -5.72 3.73
CA GLY A 13 3.29 -4.88 4.86
C GLY A 13 2.04 -5.38 5.58
N GLY A 14 1.76 -6.70 5.51
CA GLY A 14 0.56 -7.30 6.08
C GLY A 14 0.45 -7.22 7.60
N SER A 15 1.55 -6.96 8.32
CA SER A 15 1.54 -6.78 9.79
C SER A 15 1.24 -5.34 10.22
N GLY A 16 1.16 -4.39 9.28
CA GLY A 16 0.83 -2.99 9.52
C GLY A 16 -0.67 -2.76 9.80
N LEU A 17 -1.04 -1.50 10.04
CA LEU A 17 -2.40 -1.08 10.38
C LEU A 17 -3.43 -1.55 9.32
N ILE A 18 -3.22 -1.17 8.08
CA ILE A 18 -4.10 -1.55 6.96
C ILE A 18 -3.91 -3.03 6.61
N GLY A 19 -2.65 -3.49 6.59
CA GLY A 19 -2.29 -4.85 6.19
C GLY A 19 -2.99 -5.95 6.98
N ARG A 20 -3.13 -5.79 8.30
CA ARG A 20 -3.89 -6.73 9.14
C ARG A 20 -5.36 -6.82 8.75
N SER A 21 -6.00 -5.69 8.46
CA SER A 21 -7.37 -5.67 8.00
C SER A 21 -7.51 -6.28 6.60
N VAL A 22 -6.52 -6.09 5.73
CA VAL A 22 -6.45 -6.73 4.42
C VAL A 22 -6.29 -8.24 4.55
N LEU A 23 -5.39 -8.73 5.40
CA LEU A 23 -5.27 -10.16 5.69
C LEU A 23 -6.59 -10.77 6.16
N ASN A 24 -7.32 -10.07 7.04
CA ASN A 24 -8.58 -10.56 7.58
C ASN A 24 -9.69 -10.71 6.53
N VAL A 25 -9.79 -9.81 5.53
CA VAL A 25 -10.80 -9.92 4.47
C VAL A 25 -10.51 -11.04 3.46
N PHE A 26 -9.26 -11.53 3.42
CA PHE A 26 -8.85 -12.69 2.63
C PHE A 26 -8.74 -14.00 3.44
N ASN A 27 -9.12 -13.98 4.72
CA ASN A 27 -9.10 -15.16 5.56
C ASN A 27 -10.32 -16.06 5.26
N ASN A 28 -10.23 -16.86 4.20
CA ASN A 28 -11.21 -17.85 3.81
C ASN A 28 -10.53 -19.08 3.19
N LYS A 29 -11.30 -20.19 3.03
CA LYS A 29 -10.78 -21.49 2.58
C LYS A 29 -10.28 -21.48 1.13
N ASP A 30 -10.74 -20.56 0.30
CA ASP A 30 -10.47 -20.53 -1.15
C ASP A 30 -9.27 -19.62 -1.50
N VAL A 31 -8.70 -18.95 -0.49
CA VAL A 31 -7.59 -18.02 -0.66
C VAL A 31 -6.39 -18.41 0.21
N THR A 32 -5.22 -18.38 -0.38
CA THR A 32 -3.93 -18.40 0.35
C THR A 32 -3.41 -16.97 0.44
N ALA A 33 -3.79 -16.26 1.50
CA ALA A 33 -3.25 -14.93 1.79
C ALA A 33 -1.89 -15.04 2.50
N VAL A 34 -0.85 -14.47 1.89
CA VAL A 34 0.54 -14.54 2.39
C VAL A 34 0.98 -13.19 2.88
N ASN A 35 1.33 -13.12 4.15
CA ASN A 35 1.90 -11.92 4.76
C ASN A 35 3.42 -11.85 4.50
N LEU A 36 3.87 -10.86 3.75
CA LEU A 36 5.27 -10.55 3.49
C LEU A 36 5.66 -9.28 4.28
N ASP A 37 6.30 -9.46 5.43
CA ASP A 37 6.58 -8.36 6.36
C ASP A 37 7.84 -8.67 7.20
N ILE A 38 8.40 -7.66 7.85
CA ILE A 38 9.47 -7.81 8.83
C ILE A 38 8.97 -8.36 10.17
N LYS A 39 7.66 -8.24 10.45
CA LYS A 39 7.01 -8.73 11.66
C LYS A 39 6.08 -9.89 11.34
N LYS A 40 6.14 -10.94 12.17
CA LYS A 40 5.23 -12.08 12.04
C LYS A 40 3.79 -11.68 12.44
N TYR A 41 2.84 -11.99 11.57
CA TYR A 41 1.40 -11.90 11.83
C TYR A 41 0.65 -12.83 10.89
N GLY A 42 -0.35 -13.56 11.41
CA GLY A 42 -1.13 -14.53 10.63
C GLY A 42 -0.40 -15.86 10.38
N VAL A 43 -1.08 -16.76 9.68
CA VAL A 43 -0.65 -18.16 9.48
C VAL A 43 0.41 -18.26 8.38
N ASN A 44 0.12 -17.69 7.20
CA ASN A 44 1.03 -17.73 6.05
C ASN A 44 1.93 -16.49 6.09
N TYR A 45 3.02 -16.60 6.80
CA TYR A 45 3.99 -15.53 6.97
C TYR A 45 5.34 -15.89 6.35
N SER A 46 5.98 -14.89 5.75
CA SER A 46 7.38 -14.95 5.33
C SER A 46 8.07 -13.62 5.66
N TYR A 47 9.27 -13.71 6.24
CA TYR A 47 10.07 -12.50 6.49
C TYR A 47 10.45 -11.82 5.18
N PHE A 48 10.08 -10.56 5.06
CA PHE A 48 10.32 -9.75 3.88
C PHE A 48 10.57 -8.29 4.25
N ASP A 49 11.81 -7.85 4.11
CA ASP A 49 12.21 -6.46 4.30
C ASP A 49 12.24 -5.75 2.93
N CYS A 50 11.21 -4.94 2.66
CA CYS A 50 11.08 -4.21 1.39
C CYS A 50 12.15 -3.12 1.20
N THR A 51 12.87 -2.72 2.24
CA THR A 51 13.97 -1.74 2.16
C THR A 51 15.29 -2.32 1.65
N LYS A 52 15.41 -3.64 1.64
CA LYS A 52 16.60 -4.35 1.15
C LYS A 52 16.54 -4.58 -0.35
N LEU A 53 16.64 -3.49 -1.14
CA LEU A 53 16.39 -3.47 -2.59
C LEU A 53 17.12 -4.57 -3.36
N LYS A 54 18.41 -4.79 -3.07
CA LYS A 54 19.25 -5.81 -3.72
C LYS A 54 18.75 -7.24 -3.49
N LEU A 55 18.01 -7.49 -2.40
CA LEU A 55 17.50 -8.81 -2.03
C LEU A 55 16.05 -9.06 -2.48
N LEU A 56 15.33 -8.05 -2.96
CA LEU A 56 13.90 -8.14 -3.29
C LEU A 56 13.60 -9.28 -4.26
N LYS A 57 14.33 -9.35 -5.37
CA LYS A 57 14.13 -10.39 -6.39
C LYS A 57 14.35 -11.80 -5.81
N THR A 58 15.43 -12.01 -5.05
CA THR A 58 15.73 -13.30 -4.41
C THR A 58 14.64 -13.68 -3.42
N LYS A 59 14.20 -12.75 -2.57
CA LYS A 59 13.15 -13.00 -1.57
C LYS A 59 11.78 -13.22 -2.23
N LEU A 60 11.45 -12.52 -3.30
CA LEU A 60 10.24 -12.78 -4.08
C LEU A 60 10.28 -14.17 -4.72
N ASN A 61 11.39 -14.55 -5.35
CA ASN A 61 11.55 -15.89 -5.95
C ASN A 61 11.41 -17.02 -4.91
N TYR A 62 11.94 -16.84 -3.70
CA TYR A 62 11.71 -17.78 -2.60
C TYR A 62 10.21 -17.94 -2.30
N ASN A 63 9.48 -16.82 -2.21
CA ASN A 63 8.05 -16.84 -1.91
C ASN A 63 7.21 -17.42 -3.08
N PHE A 64 7.60 -17.18 -4.33
CA PHE A 64 6.96 -17.80 -5.49
C PHE A 64 7.14 -19.33 -5.49
N LYS A 65 8.31 -19.83 -5.08
CA LYS A 65 8.54 -21.28 -4.93
C LYS A 65 7.70 -21.87 -3.80
N LYS A 66 7.59 -21.17 -2.65
CA LYS A 66 6.92 -21.66 -1.46
C LYS A 66 5.39 -21.61 -1.55
N TYR A 67 4.82 -20.54 -2.08
CA TYR A 67 3.38 -20.28 -2.05
C TYR A 67 2.73 -20.23 -3.44
N GLY A 68 3.52 -20.28 -4.49
CA GLY A 68 3.08 -20.05 -5.87
C GLY A 68 3.17 -18.59 -6.29
N ILE A 69 3.07 -18.35 -7.60
CA ILE A 69 3.00 -17.00 -8.17
C ILE A 69 1.63 -16.42 -7.78
N PRO A 70 1.58 -15.21 -7.20
CA PRO A 70 0.30 -14.64 -6.75
C PRO A 70 -0.62 -14.30 -7.93
N ASP A 71 -1.92 -14.42 -7.70
CA ASP A 71 -2.96 -13.91 -8.57
C ASP A 71 -3.24 -12.42 -8.26
N VAL A 72 -2.95 -12.01 -7.01
CA VAL A 72 -3.08 -10.62 -6.56
C VAL A 72 -1.85 -10.21 -5.74
N LEU A 73 -1.24 -9.09 -6.09
CA LEU A 73 -0.27 -8.39 -5.24
C LEU A 73 -0.94 -7.17 -4.59
N ILE A 74 -0.81 -7.05 -3.29
CA ILE A 74 -1.22 -5.87 -2.52
C ILE A 74 0.03 -5.34 -1.81
N ASN A 75 0.44 -4.12 -2.12
CA ASN A 75 1.58 -3.49 -1.45
C ASN A 75 1.10 -2.31 -0.61
N CYS A 76 0.93 -2.53 0.69
CA CYS A 76 0.58 -1.55 1.70
C CYS A 76 1.72 -1.32 2.70
N SER A 77 2.96 -1.67 2.35
CA SER A 77 4.12 -1.45 3.20
C SER A 77 4.37 0.04 3.43
N TYR A 78 4.78 0.36 4.64
CA TYR A 78 5.11 1.73 5.04
C TYR A 78 6.31 1.68 6.00
N PRO A 79 7.53 1.50 5.47
CA PRO A 79 8.73 1.46 6.30
C PRO A 79 8.95 2.83 6.96
N ILE A 80 9.05 2.85 8.30
CA ILE A 80 9.34 4.07 9.06
C ILE A 80 10.82 4.09 9.35
N LEU A 81 11.52 4.97 8.67
CA LEU A 81 12.95 5.20 8.85
C LEU A 81 13.19 6.22 9.98
N GLY A 82 14.33 6.11 10.66
CA GLY A 82 14.65 6.95 11.82
C GLY A 82 14.70 8.46 11.55
N ASN A 83 14.92 8.84 10.29
CA ASN A 83 15.00 10.24 9.84
C ASN A 83 13.71 10.74 9.16
N TRP A 84 12.61 10.01 9.23
CA TRP A 84 11.35 10.35 8.56
C TRP A 84 10.86 11.78 8.86
N SER A 85 10.94 12.21 10.12
CA SER A 85 10.53 13.55 10.55
C SER A 85 11.46 14.69 10.09
N LYS A 86 12.62 14.36 9.52
CA LYS A 86 13.60 15.32 9.01
C LYS A 86 13.42 15.66 7.52
N ASN A 87 12.30 15.30 6.92
CA ASN A 87 12.01 15.51 5.50
C ASN A 87 10.98 16.62 5.25
N ASN A 88 10.89 17.62 6.13
CA ASN A 88 10.18 18.87 5.87
C ASN A 88 11.08 19.84 5.10
N PHE A 89 10.50 20.89 4.52
CA PHE A 89 11.26 21.84 3.69
C PHE A 89 12.47 22.47 4.40
N SER A 90 12.37 22.75 5.71
CA SER A 90 13.47 23.38 6.48
C SER A 90 14.62 22.42 6.81
N LYS A 91 14.42 21.10 6.73
CA LYS A 91 15.39 20.06 7.13
C LYS A 91 15.68 19.06 6.03
N LEU A 92 15.15 19.28 4.83
CA LEU A 92 15.35 18.38 3.71
C LEU A 92 16.84 18.37 3.31
N ASN A 93 17.39 17.17 3.22
CA ASN A 93 18.71 16.95 2.64
C ASN A 93 18.71 15.74 1.72
N ILE A 94 19.74 15.64 0.88
CA ILE A 94 19.81 14.65 -0.19
C ILE A 94 19.82 13.21 0.32
N ASP A 95 20.54 12.92 1.40
CA ASP A 95 20.69 11.54 1.92
C ASP A 95 19.37 11.04 2.51
N ASN A 96 18.70 11.89 3.29
CA ASN A 96 17.38 11.56 3.84
C ASN A 96 16.34 11.39 2.75
N ALA A 97 16.34 12.27 1.75
CA ALA A 97 15.40 12.18 0.62
C ALA A 97 15.63 10.90 -0.16
N LYS A 98 16.87 10.61 -0.55
CA LYS A 98 17.25 9.39 -1.27
C LYS A 98 16.86 8.13 -0.51
N LEU A 99 17.21 8.04 0.78
CA LEU A 99 16.88 6.88 1.61
C LEU A 99 15.36 6.62 1.65
N ASN A 100 14.55 7.68 1.76
CA ASN A 100 13.09 7.54 1.79
C ASN A 100 12.51 7.19 0.41
N LEU A 101 13.02 7.77 -0.67
CA LEU A 101 12.61 7.42 -2.04
C LEU A 101 12.94 5.95 -2.35
N ASP A 102 14.13 5.48 -1.98
CA ASP A 102 14.56 4.10 -2.17
C ASP A 102 13.67 3.12 -1.39
N ALA A 103 13.44 3.40 -0.11
CA ALA A 103 12.66 2.52 0.76
C ALA A 103 11.17 2.41 0.39
N HIS A 104 10.61 3.44 -0.21
CA HIS A 104 9.19 3.49 -0.55
C HIS A 104 8.96 3.41 -2.06
N LEU A 105 9.35 4.42 -2.85
CA LEU A 105 8.99 4.49 -4.26
C LEU A 105 9.72 3.43 -5.08
N LEU A 106 11.05 3.32 -4.93
CA LEU A 106 11.83 2.36 -5.69
C LEU A 106 11.50 0.92 -5.28
N SER A 107 11.31 0.65 -3.98
CA SER A 107 10.89 -0.68 -3.52
C SER A 107 9.52 -1.09 -4.11
N TYR A 108 8.54 -0.20 -4.12
CA TYR A 108 7.22 -0.44 -4.73
C TYR A 108 7.35 -0.77 -6.22
N THR A 109 8.16 0.02 -6.93
CA THR A 109 8.41 -0.17 -8.37
C THR A 109 9.03 -1.53 -8.66
N LEU A 110 10.09 -1.90 -7.93
CA LEU A 110 10.80 -3.16 -8.12
C LEU A 110 9.92 -4.37 -7.78
N ILE A 111 9.21 -4.32 -6.66
CA ILE A 111 8.31 -5.41 -6.24
C ILE A 111 7.18 -5.60 -7.26
N ALA A 112 6.48 -4.52 -7.63
CA ALA A 112 5.38 -4.59 -8.58
C ALA A 112 5.84 -5.12 -9.94
N ASN A 113 6.98 -4.65 -10.44
CA ASN A 113 7.54 -5.09 -11.72
C ASN A 113 7.96 -6.58 -11.71
N GLU A 114 8.63 -7.05 -10.66
CA GLU A 114 9.03 -8.47 -10.57
C GLU A 114 7.82 -9.40 -10.45
N VAL A 115 6.77 -9.01 -9.70
CA VAL A 115 5.53 -9.77 -9.62
C VAL A 115 4.78 -9.75 -10.96
N ALA A 116 4.66 -8.59 -11.61
CA ALA A 116 4.04 -8.47 -12.93
C ALA A 116 4.67 -9.41 -13.95
N LYS A 117 6.00 -9.43 -14.05
CA LYS A 117 6.74 -10.34 -14.94
C LYS A 117 6.38 -11.81 -14.68
N LYS A 118 6.26 -12.22 -13.41
CA LYS A 118 5.95 -13.62 -13.06
C LYS A 118 4.51 -13.99 -13.39
N ILE A 119 3.55 -13.10 -13.15
CA ILE A 119 2.14 -13.33 -13.52
C ILE A 119 2.02 -13.51 -15.04
N ILE A 120 2.67 -12.66 -15.82
CA ILE A 120 2.67 -12.76 -17.29
C ILE A 120 3.28 -14.07 -17.77
N LEU A 121 4.40 -14.49 -17.19
CA LEU A 121 5.04 -15.77 -17.54
C LEU A 121 4.14 -16.98 -17.22
N LYS A 122 3.28 -16.87 -16.22
CA LYS A 122 2.27 -17.89 -15.87
C LYS A 122 1.13 -17.93 -16.91
N LYS A 123 1.04 -16.96 -17.81
CA LYS A 123 -0.05 -16.80 -18.81
C LYS A 123 -1.45 -16.74 -18.18
N THR A 124 -1.56 -16.06 -17.05
CA THR A 124 -2.84 -15.83 -16.31
C THR A 124 -3.07 -14.35 -16.14
N ASN A 125 -4.33 -13.98 -15.95
CA ASN A 125 -4.68 -12.65 -15.50
C ASN A 125 -4.22 -12.43 -14.05
N GLY A 126 -3.99 -11.18 -13.67
CA GLY A 126 -3.61 -10.84 -12.31
C GLY A 126 -3.85 -9.39 -11.96
N LYS A 127 -3.81 -9.11 -10.68
CA LYS A 127 -4.12 -7.77 -10.16
C LYS A 127 -2.99 -7.26 -9.26
N ILE A 128 -2.66 -5.98 -9.41
CA ILE A 128 -1.67 -5.29 -8.56
C ILE A 128 -2.34 -4.06 -7.95
N ILE A 129 -2.36 -3.99 -6.62
CA ILE A 129 -2.94 -2.88 -5.86
C ILE A 129 -1.83 -2.24 -5.02
N LEU A 130 -1.51 -0.99 -5.34
CA LEU A 130 -0.52 -0.19 -4.63
C LEU A 130 -1.19 0.83 -3.72
N PHE A 131 -0.48 1.31 -2.70
CA PHE A 131 -1.00 2.31 -1.79
C PHE A 131 -0.31 3.66 -1.98
N SER A 132 -1.06 4.61 -2.52
CA SER A 132 -0.72 6.03 -2.51
C SER A 132 -1.31 6.70 -1.25
N SER A 133 -1.77 7.91 -1.35
CA SER A 133 -2.42 8.75 -0.33
C SER A 133 -3.11 9.92 -1.03
N ILE A 134 -4.05 10.59 -0.36
CA ILE A 134 -4.53 11.89 -0.83
C ILE A 134 -3.40 12.89 -1.02
N TYR A 135 -2.31 12.78 -0.24
CA TYR A 135 -1.11 13.61 -0.39
C TYR A 135 -0.23 13.23 -1.60
N GLY A 136 -0.67 12.31 -2.43
CA GLY A 136 -0.12 12.07 -3.76
C GLY A 136 -0.67 13.02 -4.84
N PHE A 137 -1.76 13.74 -4.57
CA PHE A 137 -2.38 14.70 -5.50
C PHE A 137 -2.90 15.97 -4.82
N LEU A 138 -2.89 16.02 -3.50
CA LEU A 138 -3.18 17.22 -2.70
C LEU A 138 -1.96 17.66 -1.90
N ALA A 139 -1.86 18.95 -1.61
CA ALA A 139 -0.91 19.47 -0.64
C ALA A 139 -1.25 19.01 0.78
N GLN A 140 -0.22 18.84 1.61
CA GLN A 140 -0.40 18.57 3.03
C GLN A 140 -0.87 19.84 3.74
N ASN A 141 -2.12 19.86 4.19
CA ASN A 141 -2.69 21.01 4.88
C ASN A 141 -2.10 21.14 6.28
N HIS A 142 -1.37 22.23 6.53
CA HIS A 142 -0.71 22.53 7.82
C HIS A 142 -1.70 22.60 8.98
N ASN A 143 -2.95 22.99 8.74
CA ASN A 143 -3.99 23.06 9.77
C ASN A 143 -4.30 21.69 10.41
N ASN A 144 -4.03 20.59 9.70
CA ASN A 144 -4.16 19.25 10.26
C ASN A 144 -3.18 18.97 11.40
N TYR A 145 -2.08 19.71 11.45
CA TYR A 145 -0.96 19.49 12.38
C TYR A 145 -0.92 20.51 13.52
N LEU A 146 -1.90 21.43 13.59
CA LEU A 146 -1.98 22.44 14.65
C LEU A 146 -2.04 21.77 16.03
N ASN A 147 -1.26 22.33 16.96
CA ASN A 147 -1.10 21.81 18.34
C ASN A 147 -0.57 20.37 18.40
N THR A 148 0.23 19.97 17.39
CA THR A 148 0.95 18.68 17.37
C THR A 148 2.45 18.92 17.15
N LYS A 149 3.26 17.87 17.37
CA LYS A 149 4.68 17.85 16.96
C LYS A 149 4.88 17.39 15.51
N MET A 150 3.79 17.12 14.78
CA MET A 150 3.84 16.68 13.39
C MET A 150 4.12 17.87 12.47
N ARG A 151 4.74 17.56 11.34
CA ARG A 151 5.03 18.50 10.25
C ARG A 151 4.74 17.82 8.92
N GLU A 152 4.65 18.61 7.87
CA GLU A 152 4.63 18.11 6.49
C GLU A 152 5.89 17.28 6.19
N ASN A 153 5.79 16.40 5.23
CA ASN A 153 6.90 15.59 4.76
C ASN A 153 6.97 15.63 3.23
N VAL A 154 7.98 16.32 2.71
CA VAL A 154 8.15 16.53 1.26
C VAL A 154 8.36 15.22 0.53
N THR A 155 9.19 14.32 1.07
CA THR A 155 9.44 13.03 0.43
C THR A 155 8.19 12.15 0.41
N TYR A 156 7.28 12.29 1.38
CA TYR A 156 6.00 11.57 1.36
C TYR A 156 5.15 11.97 0.15
N THR A 157 5.01 13.27 -0.13
CA THR A 157 4.29 13.75 -1.30
C THR A 157 4.94 13.24 -2.59
N LEU A 158 6.25 13.35 -2.74
CA LEU A 158 6.98 12.84 -3.92
C LEU A 158 6.74 11.35 -4.13
N ILE A 159 6.85 10.54 -3.06
CA ILE A 159 6.62 9.10 -3.10
C ILE A 159 5.18 8.79 -3.55
N LYS A 160 4.21 9.44 -2.93
CA LYS A 160 2.79 9.12 -3.18
C LYS A 160 2.32 9.59 -4.55
N SER A 161 2.81 10.73 -5.04
CA SER A 161 2.62 11.17 -6.43
C SER A 161 3.29 10.21 -7.42
N GLY A 162 4.52 9.79 -7.13
CA GLY A 162 5.25 8.83 -7.95
C GLY A 162 4.54 7.49 -8.10
N ILE A 163 3.90 6.99 -7.03
CA ILE A 163 3.11 5.75 -7.09
C ILE A 163 1.90 5.90 -8.03
N ILE A 164 1.22 7.05 -8.05
CA ILE A 164 0.11 7.31 -8.98
C ILE A 164 0.60 7.28 -10.43
N GLY A 165 1.72 7.94 -10.72
CA GLY A 165 2.34 7.91 -12.04
C GLY A 165 2.79 6.51 -12.46
N LEU A 166 3.42 5.77 -11.53
CA LEU A 166 3.84 4.38 -11.74
C LEU A 166 2.65 3.48 -12.14
N VAL A 167 1.54 3.59 -11.44
CA VAL A 167 0.33 2.78 -11.70
C VAL A 167 -0.20 3.03 -13.11
N LYS A 168 -0.30 4.29 -13.54
CA LYS A 168 -0.74 4.63 -14.91
C LYS A 168 0.19 4.02 -15.96
N GLN A 169 1.50 4.18 -15.78
CA GLN A 169 2.49 3.65 -16.72
C GLN A 169 2.47 2.12 -16.76
N MET A 170 2.40 1.45 -15.60
CA MET A 170 2.36 -0.01 -15.54
C MET A 170 1.05 -0.57 -16.11
N ALA A 171 -0.09 0.04 -15.83
CA ALA A 171 -1.39 -0.37 -16.35
C ALA A 171 -1.42 -0.31 -17.87
N PHE A 172 -0.92 0.78 -18.48
CA PHE A 172 -0.84 0.92 -19.92
C PHE A 172 0.11 -0.12 -20.56
N TYR A 173 1.26 -0.36 -19.93
CA TYR A 173 2.26 -1.29 -20.45
C TYR A 173 1.86 -2.76 -20.32
N TYR A 174 1.24 -3.13 -19.19
CA TYR A 174 0.93 -4.51 -18.85
C TYR A 174 -0.53 -4.91 -19.10
N GLY A 175 -1.45 -3.96 -19.34
CA GLY A 175 -2.89 -4.24 -19.49
C GLY A 175 -3.18 -5.24 -20.60
N LYS A 176 -2.59 -5.07 -21.80
CA LYS A 176 -2.71 -6.02 -22.91
C LYS A 176 -2.18 -7.43 -22.62
N LYS A 177 -1.49 -7.61 -21.50
CA LYS A 177 -0.95 -8.90 -21.02
C LYS A 177 -1.77 -9.48 -19.87
N GLY A 178 -2.99 -8.97 -19.63
CA GLY A 178 -3.93 -9.49 -18.62
C GLY A 178 -3.68 -8.98 -17.21
N LEU A 179 -2.99 -7.84 -17.01
CA LEU A 179 -2.79 -7.26 -15.68
C LEU A 179 -3.64 -6.02 -15.46
N GLU A 180 -4.41 -6.01 -14.38
CA GLU A 180 -5.10 -4.83 -13.84
C GLU A 180 -4.26 -4.24 -12.71
N ILE A 181 -3.88 -2.97 -12.85
CA ILE A 181 -2.97 -2.31 -11.91
C ILE A 181 -3.58 -0.99 -11.47
N ASN A 182 -3.86 -0.88 -10.17
CA ASN A 182 -4.50 0.30 -9.58
C ASN A 182 -3.78 0.72 -8.31
N CYS A 183 -4.00 1.96 -7.87
CA CYS A 183 -3.65 2.36 -6.51
C CYS A 183 -4.86 2.89 -5.75
N ILE A 184 -4.76 2.78 -4.43
CA ILE A 184 -5.71 3.36 -3.49
C ILE A 184 -5.04 4.56 -2.84
N SER A 185 -5.75 5.68 -2.75
CA SER A 185 -5.35 6.89 -2.04
C SER A 185 -6.23 7.13 -0.82
N PRO A 186 -5.89 6.54 0.33
CA PRO A 186 -6.64 6.81 1.55
C PRO A 186 -6.43 8.23 2.06
N GLY A 187 -7.45 8.77 2.74
CA GLY A 187 -7.29 9.81 3.74
C GLY A 187 -6.66 9.26 5.02
N ALA A 188 -6.78 10.01 6.13
CA ALA A 188 -6.29 9.52 7.41
C ALA A 188 -7.09 8.30 7.90
N VAL A 189 -6.36 7.28 8.36
CA VAL A 189 -6.91 6.02 8.86
C VAL A 189 -6.73 5.95 10.38
N GLN A 190 -7.77 5.55 11.09
CA GLN A 190 -7.75 5.40 12.54
C GLN A 190 -6.80 4.30 12.99
N GLY A 191 -5.92 4.59 13.95
CA GLY A 191 -4.94 3.66 14.50
C GLY A 191 -3.50 4.08 14.22
N HIS A 192 -2.55 3.38 14.82
CA HIS A 192 -1.13 3.68 14.66
C HIS A 192 -0.55 2.89 13.49
N VAL A 193 0.21 3.55 12.62
CA VAL A 193 0.80 2.96 11.39
C VAL A 193 1.58 1.66 11.62
N LYS A 194 2.20 1.49 12.77
CA LYS A 194 2.87 0.24 13.17
C LYS A 194 1.91 -0.87 13.62
N GLY A 195 0.59 -0.65 13.55
CA GLY A 195 -0.40 -1.59 14.08
C GLY A 195 -0.29 -1.78 15.61
N SER A 196 0.31 -0.82 16.32
CA SER A 196 0.44 -0.84 17.78
C SER A 196 -0.82 -0.30 18.45
N SER A 197 -0.98 -0.58 19.74
CA SER A 197 -2.07 -0.06 20.58
C SER A 197 -1.92 1.41 20.98
N LYS A 198 -0.83 2.08 20.53
CA LYS A 198 -0.63 3.50 20.80
C LYS A 198 -1.73 4.33 20.14
N ASN A 199 -2.32 5.23 20.92
CA ASN A 199 -3.32 6.15 20.39
C ASN A 199 -2.69 7.17 19.44
N GLN A 200 -3.43 7.54 18.38
CA GLN A 200 -3.08 8.69 17.57
C GLN A 200 -3.21 9.98 18.37
N ASN A 201 -2.48 11.01 17.95
CA ASN A 201 -2.59 12.33 18.54
C ASN A 201 -4.04 12.86 18.41
N THR A 202 -4.67 13.19 19.52
CA THR A 202 -6.08 13.62 19.56
C THR A 202 -6.31 14.94 18.82
N ASN A 203 -5.35 15.88 18.88
CA ASN A 203 -5.44 17.13 18.11
C ASN A 203 -5.39 16.87 16.62
N PHE A 204 -4.51 15.96 16.17
CA PHE A 204 -4.51 15.55 14.75
C PHE A 204 -5.86 14.98 14.33
N ILE A 205 -6.42 14.03 15.09
CA ILE A 205 -7.73 13.45 14.81
C ILE A 205 -8.78 14.55 14.70
N LYS A 206 -8.84 15.46 15.68
CA LYS A 206 -9.81 16.56 15.71
C LYS A 206 -9.68 17.49 14.50
N GLN A 207 -8.45 17.93 14.17
CA GLN A 207 -8.25 18.86 13.06
C GLN A 207 -8.49 18.19 11.71
N TYR A 208 -8.00 16.96 11.52
CA TYR A 208 -8.21 16.24 10.28
C TYR A 208 -9.69 15.95 10.02
N SER A 209 -10.43 15.50 11.04
CA SER A 209 -11.86 15.19 10.93
C SER A 209 -12.70 16.40 10.54
N LYS A 210 -12.32 17.62 10.93
CA LYS A 210 -13.03 18.85 10.51
C LYS A 210 -13.03 19.04 8.99
N ASN A 211 -11.95 18.58 8.33
CA ASN A 211 -11.75 18.75 6.89
C ASN A 211 -12.32 17.57 6.07
N THR A 212 -12.90 16.55 6.70
CA THR A 212 -13.62 15.48 6.00
C THR A 212 -15.12 15.73 6.01
N ALA A 213 -15.83 15.41 4.93
CA ALA A 213 -17.29 15.49 4.90
C ALA A 213 -17.92 14.55 5.94
N LEU A 214 -17.35 13.35 6.13
CA LEU A 214 -17.84 12.37 7.11
C LEU A 214 -17.40 12.66 8.56
N LYS A 215 -16.66 13.74 8.83
CA LYS A 215 -16.25 14.22 10.17
C LYS A 215 -15.52 13.16 11.02
N ARG A 216 -14.85 12.22 10.40
CA ARG A 216 -14.08 11.16 11.05
C ARG A 216 -12.93 10.66 10.19
N LEU A 217 -12.02 9.90 10.78
CA LEU A 217 -11.01 9.12 10.06
C LEU A 217 -11.64 7.81 9.53
N ALA A 218 -11.04 7.26 8.49
CA ALA A 218 -11.42 5.94 7.98
C ALA A 218 -11.05 4.82 8.97
N LYS A 219 -11.87 3.79 9.07
CA LYS A 219 -11.51 2.55 9.76
C LYS A 219 -10.66 1.68 8.83
N PRO A 220 -9.63 0.96 9.32
CA PRO A 220 -8.80 0.08 8.48
C PRO A 220 -9.62 -0.94 7.66
N LYS A 221 -10.74 -1.42 8.21
CA LYS A 221 -11.66 -2.35 7.53
C LYS A 221 -12.31 -1.73 6.29
N GLU A 222 -12.59 -0.42 6.29
CA GLU A 222 -13.20 0.27 5.13
C GLU A 222 -12.21 0.26 3.96
N ILE A 223 -10.93 0.49 4.23
CA ILE A 223 -9.86 0.38 3.22
C ILE A 223 -9.71 -1.06 2.72
N ALA A 224 -9.73 -2.03 3.64
CA ALA A 224 -9.60 -3.45 3.28
C ALA A 224 -10.77 -3.96 2.43
N ASN A 225 -11.99 -3.47 2.63
CA ASN A 225 -13.14 -3.80 1.80
C ASN A 225 -12.95 -3.31 0.34
N LEU A 226 -12.42 -2.11 0.14
CA LEU A 226 -12.07 -1.61 -1.18
C LEU A 226 -10.97 -2.47 -1.84
N VAL A 227 -9.95 -2.86 -1.07
CA VAL A 227 -8.92 -3.80 -1.57
C VAL A 227 -9.53 -5.11 -2.00
N LYS A 228 -10.47 -5.68 -1.23
CA LYS A 228 -11.18 -6.91 -1.57
C LYS A 228 -11.95 -6.77 -2.88
N PHE A 229 -12.69 -5.67 -3.06
CA PHE A 229 -13.41 -5.36 -4.29
C PHE A 229 -12.47 -5.28 -5.49
N LEU A 230 -11.40 -4.47 -5.41
CA LEU A 230 -10.41 -4.35 -6.48
C LEU A 230 -9.62 -5.64 -6.78
N SER A 231 -9.68 -6.61 -5.87
CA SER A 231 -9.08 -7.94 -6.06
C SER A 231 -10.05 -8.96 -6.67
N SER A 232 -11.32 -8.60 -6.87
CA SER A 232 -12.36 -9.48 -7.43
C SER A 232 -12.45 -9.37 -8.96
N GLU A 233 -13.19 -10.27 -9.59
CA GLU A 233 -13.48 -10.20 -11.03
C GLU A 233 -14.54 -9.14 -11.37
N GLU A 234 -15.29 -8.65 -10.36
CA GLU A 234 -16.36 -7.67 -10.52
C GLU A 234 -15.83 -6.29 -10.98
N CYS A 235 -14.52 -6.03 -10.84
CA CYS A 235 -13.89 -4.78 -11.24
C CYS A 235 -12.88 -4.93 -12.40
N SER A 236 -13.05 -5.95 -13.24
CA SER A 236 -12.09 -6.32 -14.30
C SER A 236 -11.86 -5.25 -15.37
N TYR A 237 -12.66 -4.19 -15.41
CA TYR A 237 -12.46 -3.05 -16.32
C TYR A 237 -11.83 -1.81 -15.64
N ILE A 238 -11.42 -1.95 -14.35
CA ILE A 238 -10.75 -0.88 -13.59
C ILE A 238 -9.25 -1.11 -13.64
N THR A 239 -8.52 -0.29 -14.39
CA THR A 239 -7.04 -0.33 -14.43
C THR A 239 -6.46 1.07 -14.67
N GLY A 240 -5.26 1.33 -14.16
CA GLY A 240 -4.59 2.62 -14.25
C GLY A 240 -5.16 3.70 -13.33
N GLN A 241 -6.07 3.33 -12.42
CA GLN A 241 -6.82 4.29 -11.62
C GLN A 241 -6.17 4.55 -10.25
N ASN A 242 -6.33 5.78 -9.79
CA ASN A 242 -6.11 6.20 -8.43
C ASN A 242 -7.48 6.29 -7.72
N ILE A 243 -7.83 5.29 -6.93
CA ILE A 243 -9.12 5.23 -6.23
C ILE A 243 -9.00 5.95 -4.89
N ILE A 244 -9.73 7.06 -4.76
CA ILE A 244 -9.73 7.88 -3.56
C ILE A 244 -10.72 7.31 -2.54
N ILE A 245 -10.28 7.22 -1.28
CA ILE A 245 -11.12 6.81 -0.15
C ILE A 245 -10.73 7.66 1.08
N ASP A 246 -11.31 8.84 1.19
CA ASP A 246 -10.87 9.89 2.10
C ASP A 246 -11.97 10.54 2.95
N GLY A 247 -13.20 10.01 2.88
CA GLY A 247 -14.35 10.56 3.61
C GLY A 247 -14.79 11.95 3.12
N GLY A 248 -14.52 12.27 1.85
CA GLY A 248 -14.85 13.55 1.24
C GLY A 248 -13.87 14.68 1.60
N TYR A 249 -12.66 14.34 2.02
CA TYR A 249 -11.60 15.35 2.30
C TYR A 249 -11.23 16.14 1.04
N SER A 250 -11.12 15.47 -0.10
CA SER A 250 -10.74 16.08 -1.38
C SER A 250 -11.94 16.61 -2.21
N ALA A 251 -13.15 16.55 -1.68
CA ALA A 251 -14.35 17.03 -2.36
C ALA A 251 -14.67 18.52 -2.08
N ALA A 252 -13.90 19.15 -1.18
CA ALA A 252 -14.08 20.55 -0.77
C ALA A 252 -12.88 21.40 -1.18
#